data_6207d9a118f0f8ef902712499d3c8ec2
#
_entry.id   6207d9a118f0f8ef902712499d3c8ec2
#
_cell.length_a   1.000
_cell.length_b   1.000
_cell.length_c   1.000
_cell.angle_alpha   90.00
_cell.angle_beta   90.00
_cell.angle_gamma   90.00
#
_symmetry.space_group_name_H-M   'P 1'
#
loop_
_entity.id
_entity.type
_entity.pdbx_description
1 polymer ?
#
loop_
_entity_poly.entity_id
_entity_poly.type
_entity_poly.pdbx_seq_one_letter_code
_entity_poly.pdbx_strand_id
1 'polypeptide(L)'
;MMIYIVFLVIIIILCIVTSSLVIIKENFVEYQPEVWNKPMVKNSHNCYSYFLNDIESNRVDECRKKSGKSCGQRGFSTNKEDGDTECELIKHAVLRENSGIYVVDKNTKCKQNFYKGVVFSGNSKNKEKSPTYHFIRKDRGGWSHKNATDDISKYDAKGNLIHNPEEANFNYSNVNYSNFCNYFCIPEKK
;
A
#
# COMPACT_ATOMS: atom_id res chain seq x y z
N MET A 1 37.06 43.45 17.66
CA MET A 1 37.37 42.04 17.41
C MET A 1 36.35 41.08 18.07
N MET A 2 36.03 41.22 19.34
CA MET A 2 35.09 40.34 20.08
C MET A 2 33.66 40.33 19.48
N ILE A 3 33.12 41.47 19.05
CA ILE A 3 31.78 41.60 18.45
C ILE A 3 31.64 40.80 17.15
N TYR A 4 32.67 40.81 16.30
CA TYR A 4 32.68 40.08 15.05
C TYR A 4 32.65 38.54 15.26
N ILE A 5 33.36 38.07 16.30
CA ILE A 5 33.37 36.64 16.64
C ILE A 5 32.00 36.22 17.12
N VAL A 6 31.31 36.97 17.93
CA VAL A 6 29.96 36.69 18.42
C VAL A 6 28.94 36.64 17.24
N PHE A 7 29.02 37.59 16.31
CA PHE A 7 28.18 37.60 15.10
C PHE A 7 28.43 36.38 14.23
N LEU A 8 29.66 35.96 14.06
CA LEU A 8 30.02 34.79 13.24
C LEU A 8 29.47 33.47 13.87
N VAL A 9 29.59 33.37 15.19
CA VAL A 9 29.05 32.21 15.94
C VAL A 9 27.52 32.14 15.83
N ILE A 10 26.81 33.26 15.94
CA ILE A 10 25.36 33.33 15.79
C ILE A 10 24.95 32.92 14.37
N ILE A 11 25.63 33.38 13.34
CA ILE A 11 25.36 33.01 11.94
C ILE A 11 25.56 31.47 11.73
N ILE A 12 26.64 30.92 12.27
CA ILE A 12 26.93 29.49 12.18
C ILE A 12 25.83 28.66 12.90
N ILE A 13 25.41 29.09 14.08
CA ILE A 13 24.32 28.40 14.83
C ILE A 13 23.00 28.48 14.05
N LEU A 14 22.67 29.65 13.48
CA LEU A 14 21.48 29.81 12.63
C LEU A 14 21.55 28.96 11.37
N CYS A 15 22.67 28.84 10.72
CA CYS A 15 22.86 27.95 9.56
C CYS A 15 22.74 26.47 9.95
N ILE A 16 23.27 26.06 11.09
CA ILE A 16 23.15 24.69 11.59
C ILE A 16 21.70 24.37 11.95
N VAL A 17 21.00 25.29 12.60
CA VAL A 17 19.58 25.10 12.97
C VAL A 17 18.67 25.06 11.74
N THR A 18 18.92 25.89 10.74
CA THR A 18 18.14 25.90 9.49
C THR A 18 18.41 24.66 8.63
N SER A 19 19.65 24.16 8.60
CA SER A 19 19.96 22.92 7.86
C SER A 19 19.45 21.65 8.53
N SER A 20 19.17 21.68 9.85
CA SER A 20 18.60 20.53 10.59
C SER A 20 17.09 20.39 10.45
N LEU A 21 16.40 21.38 9.88
CA LEU A 21 14.95 21.36 9.64
C LEU A 21 14.59 20.88 8.21
N VAL A 22 15.32 19.93 7.67
CA VAL A 22 14.77 19.14 6.56
C VAL A 22 13.67 18.24 7.13
N ILE A 23 12.49 18.81 7.27
CA ILE A 23 11.27 18.02 7.54
C ILE A 23 11.12 17.10 6.34
N ILE A 24 11.57 15.85 6.49
CA ILE A 24 11.25 14.80 5.53
C ILE A 24 9.74 14.64 5.59
N LYS A 25 9.06 15.34 4.69
CA LYS A 25 7.61 15.23 4.55
C LYS A 25 7.33 13.80 4.10
N GLU A 26 6.70 13.02 4.97
CA GLU A 26 6.23 11.70 4.61
C GLU A 26 5.18 11.87 3.50
N ASN A 27 5.37 11.21 2.37
CA ASN A 27 4.41 11.26 1.29
C ASN A 27 3.29 10.27 1.58
N PHE A 28 2.07 10.71 1.33
CA PHE A 28 0.87 9.92 1.53
C PHE A 28 0.00 10.04 0.30
N VAL A 29 -0.57 8.93 -0.11
CA VAL A 29 -1.69 8.93 -1.05
C VAL A 29 -2.94 9.41 -0.31
N GLU A 30 -3.81 10.13 -1.00
CA GLU A 30 -5.07 10.55 -0.40
C GLU A 30 -6.05 9.36 -0.31
N TYR A 31 -6.81 9.33 0.78
CA TYR A 31 -7.95 8.43 0.93
C TYR A 31 -9.13 9.00 0.15
N GLN A 32 -9.48 8.38 -0.98
CA GLN A 32 -10.45 8.91 -1.96
C GLN A 32 -11.63 7.94 -2.17
N PRO A 33 -12.54 7.79 -1.20
CA PRO A 33 -13.71 6.91 -1.35
C PRO A 33 -14.62 7.33 -2.49
N GLU A 34 -14.75 8.63 -2.77
CA GLU A 34 -15.53 9.17 -3.87
C GLU A 34 -15.03 8.75 -5.27
N VAL A 35 -13.79 8.27 -5.35
CA VAL A 35 -13.17 7.74 -6.57
C VAL A 35 -13.24 6.22 -6.60
N TRP A 36 -12.73 5.58 -5.55
CA TRP A 36 -12.54 4.13 -5.48
C TRP A 36 -13.84 3.35 -5.29
N ASN A 37 -14.87 3.96 -4.68
CA ASN A 37 -16.17 3.32 -4.44
C ASN A 37 -17.16 3.51 -5.59
N LYS A 38 -16.77 4.21 -6.67
CA LYS A 38 -17.60 4.26 -7.88
C LYS A 38 -17.85 2.84 -8.40
N PRO A 39 -19.07 2.46 -8.76
CA PRO A 39 -19.44 1.08 -9.06
C PRO A 39 -18.50 0.39 -10.06
N MET A 40 -18.13 1.07 -11.15
CA MET A 40 -17.26 0.48 -12.18
C MET A 40 -15.82 0.34 -11.70
N VAL A 41 -15.30 1.27 -10.92
CA VAL A 41 -13.95 1.18 -10.31
C VAL A 41 -13.94 0.09 -9.26
N LYS A 42 -14.91 0.11 -8.36
CA LYS A 42 -15.04 -0.86 -7.27
C LYS A 42 -15.04 -2.30 -7.77
N ASN A 43 -15.79 -2.58 -8.84
CA ASN A 43 -15.97 -3.92 -9.38
C ASN A 43 -14.81 -4.40 -10.26
N SER A 44 -14.02 -3.50 -10.83
CA SER A 44 -12.91 -3.84 -11.74
C SER A 44 -11.52 -3.80 -11.09
N HIS A 45 -11.40 -3.26 -9.88
CA HIS A 45 -10.13 -3.09 -9.17
C HIS A 45 -10.19 -3.73 -7.78
N ASN A 46 -9.14 -4.44 -7.41
CA ASN A 46 -9.00 -5.15 -6.13
C ASN A 46 -8.00 -4.46 -5.19
N CYS A 47 -7.60 -5.17 -4.13
CA CYS A 47 -6.61 -4.72 -3.15
C CYS A 47 -5.26 -4.39 -3.79
N TYR A 48 -4.82 -5.14 -4.82
CA TYR A 48 -3.55 -4.92 -5.49
C TYR A 48 -3.55 -3.62 -6.31
N SER A 49 -4.60 -3.36 -7.06
CA SER A 49 -4.76 -2.07 -7.77
C SER A 49 -4.83 -0.89 -6.79
N TYR A 50 -5.53 -1.08 -5.66
CA TYR A 50 -5.61 -0.07 -4.60
C TYR A 50 -4.25 0.22 -3.96
N PHE A 51 -3.49 -0.83 -3.64
CA PHE A 51 -2.13 -0.74 -3.13
C PHE A 51 -1.20 0.04 -4.05
N LEU A 52 -1.32 -0.14 -5.37
CA LEU A 52 -0.55 0.56 -6.40
C LEU A 52 -1.08 1.96 -6.71
N ASN A 53 -2.19 2.36 -6.12
CA ASN A 53 -2.95 3.58 -6.48
C ASN A 53 -3.19 3.68 -8.00
N ASP A 54 -3.61 2.58 -8.61
CA ASP A 54 -3.68 2.41 -10.06
C ASP A 54 -5.10 2.09 -10.51
N ILE A 55 -5.77 3.09 -11.07
CA ILE A 55 -7.08 2.94 -11.70
C ILE A 55 -6.87 2.86 -13.22
N GLU A 56 -6.96 1.65 -13.76
CA GLU A 56 -6.80 1.38 -15.18
C GLU A 56 -8.12 1.68 -15.93
N SER A 57 -8.12 2.71 -16.79
CA SER A 57 -9.31 3.14 -17.54
C SER A 57 -9.89 2.06 -18.43
N ASN A 58 -9.04 1.25 -19.07
CA ASN A 58 -9.46 0.11 -19.90
C ASN A 58 -10.27 -0.92 -19.10
N ARG A 59 -9.89 -1.21 -17.84
CA ARG A 59 -10.66 -2.11 -16.96
C ARG A 59 -12.00 -1.52 -16.57
N VAL A 60 -12.05 -0.21 -16.32
CA VAL A 60 -13.30 0.49 -16.05
C VAL A 60 -14.24 0.40 -17.26
N ASP A 61 -13.71 0.60 -18.47
CA ASP A 61 -14.47 0.55 -19.70
C ASP A 61 -14.97 -0.86 -20.03
N GLU A 62 -14.15 -1.89 -19.81
CA GLU A 62 -14.58 -3.28 -19.93
C GLU A 62 -15.67 -3.64 -18.93
N CYS A 63 -15.53 -3.18 -17.70
CA CYS A 63 -16.54 -3.36 -16.66
C CYS A 63 -17.87 -2.68 -17.02
N ARG A 64 -17.80 -1.47 -17.59
CA ARG A 64 -18.97 -0.73 -18.09
C ARG A 64 -19.68 -1.49 -19.20
N LYS A 65 -18.96 -2.04 -20.19
CA LYS A 65 -19.54 -2.85 -21.27
C LYS A 65 -20.27 -4.09 -20.76
N LYS A 66 -19.84 -4.64 -19.64
CA LYS A 66 -20.47 -5.78 -18.95
C LYS A 66 -21.52 -5.36 -17.90
N SER A 67 -21.98 -4.10 -17.91
CA SER A 67 -22.93 -3.55 -16.94
C SER A 67 -22.52 -3.74 -15.48
N GLY A 68 -21.21 -3.70 -15.19
CA GLY A 68 -20.66 -3.90 -13.86
C GLY A 68 -20.61 -5.35 -13.37
N LYS A 69 -21.00 -6.32 -14.22
CA LYS A 69 -21.00 -7.75 -13.89
C LYS A 69 -19.74 -8.44 -14.44
N SER A 70 -19.21 -9.41 -13.68
CA SER A 70 -18.05 -10.23 -14.10
C SER A 70 -16.86 -9.41 -14.59
N CYS A 71 -16.57 -8.31 -13.92
CA CYS A 71 -15.40 -7.50 -14.21
C CYS A 71 -14.13 -8.25 -13.82
N GLY A 72 -13.18 -8.33 -14.73
CA GLY A 72 -11.87 -8.88 -14.43
C GLY A 72 -11.10 -7.97 -13.47
N GLN A 73 -10.51 -8.53 -12.43
CA GLN A 73 -9.66 -7.80 -11.49
C GLN A 73 -8.19 -8.04 -11.81
N ARG A 74 -7.33 -7.09 -11.43
CA ARG A 74 -5.90 -7.22 -11.61
C ARG A 74 -5.37 -8.38 -10.79
N GLY A 75 -4.69 -9.31 -11.44
CA GLY A 75 -3.88 -10.34 -10.80
C GLY A 75 -2.40 -10.06 -10.98
N PHE A 76 -1.56 -10.93 -10.43
CA PHE A 76 -0.15 -11.04 -10.75
C PHE A 76 0.23 -12.53 -10.82
N SER A 77 1.29 -12.81 -11.57
CA SER A 77 1.79 -14.17 -11.74
C SER A 77 2.79 -14.52 -10.65
N THR A 78 2.51 -15.57 -9.91
CA THR A 78 3.44 -16.19 -8.98
C THR A 78 4.09 -17.39 -9.68
N ASN A 79 5.34 -17.25 -10.11
CA ASN A 79 6.13 -18.40 -10.56
C ASN A 79 6.70 -19.06 -9.31
N LYS A 80 6.24 -20.25 -8.99
CA LYS A 80 6.71 -21.01 -7.83
C LYS A 80 8.06 -21.63 -8.16
N GLU A 81 9.10 -21.18 -7.49
CA GLU A 81 10.35 -21.91 -7.36
C GLU A 81 10.25 -22.85 -6.17
N ASP A 82 10.84 -24.04 -6.26
CA ASP A 82 10.75 -25.03 -5.20
C ASP A 82 11.38 -24.50 -3.90
N GLY A 83 10.60 -24.49 -2.85
CA GLY A 83 11.01 -24.03 -1.51
C GLY A 83 10.56 -22.63 -1.11
N ASP A 84 9.99 -21.83 -2.01
CA ASP A 84 9.49 -20.51 -1.67
C ASP A 84 8.24 -20.56 -0.79
N THR A 85 8.21 -19.71 0.23
CA THR A 85 6.99 -19.44 1.01
C THR A 85 6.04 -18.58 0.20
N GLU A 86 4.75 -18.58 0.56
CA GLU A 86 3.76 -17.70 -0.09
C GLU A 86 4.17 -16.23 -0.04
N CYS A 87 4.76 -15.77 1.06
CA CYS A 87 5.25 -14.40 1.21
C CYS A 87 6.39 -14.07 0.23
N GLU A 88 7.33 -14.99 0.01
CA GLU A 88 8.42 -14.81 -0.95
C GLU A 88 7.88 -14.73 -2.38
N LEU A 89 6.94 -15.63 -2.74
CA LEU A 89 6.30 -15.62 -4.05
C LEU A 89 5.61 -14.29 -4.34
N ILE A 90 4.84 -13.79 -3.36
CA ILE A 90 4.13 -12.50 -3.49
C ILE A 90 5.14 -11.35 -3.60
N LYS A 91 6.16 -11.35 -2.75
CA LYS A 91 7.23 -10.33 -2.76
C LYS A 91 7.91 -10.26 -4.12
N HIS A 92 8.35 -11.41 -4.65
CA HIS A 92 9.02 -11.47 -5.95
C HIS A 92 8.11 -11.02 -7.09
N ALA A 93 6.83 -11.40 -7.07
CA ALA A 93 5.87 -10.97 -8.07
C ALA A 93 5.66 -9.44 -8.04
N VAL A 94 5.48 -8.84 -6.85
CA VAL A 94 5.32 -7.39 -6.69
C VAL A 94 6.53 -6.64 -7.24
N LEU A 95 7.75 -7.08 -6.86
CA LEU A 95 8.99 -6.43 -7.29
C LEU A 95 9.25 -6.57 -8.80
N ARG A 96 8.96 -7.74 -9.37
CA ARG A 96 9.13 -8.01 -10.80
C ARG A 96 8.20 -7.18 -11.67
N GLU A 97 6.93 -7.05 -11.26
CA GLU A 97 5.90 -6.41 -12.08
C GLU A 97 5.84 -4.89 -11.91
N ASN A 98 6.52 -4.34 -10.90
CA ASN A 98 6.44 -2.91 -10.61
C ASN A 98 7.84 -2.33 -10.38
N SER A 99 8.40 -1.75 -11.42
CA SER A 99 9.70 -1.07 -11.32
C SER A 99 9.64 0.06 -10.29
N GLY A 100 10.67 0.14 -9.46
CA GLY A 100 10.80 1.18 -8.45
C GLY A 100 10.20 0.85 -7.08
N ILE A 101 9.34 -0.17 -6.94
CA ILE A 101 8.92 -0.67 -5.63
C ILE A 101 10.12 -1.36 -4.95
N TYR A 102 10.26 -1.15 -3.64
CA TYR A 102 11.30 -1.82 -2.85
C TYR A 102 10.79 -2.19 -1.46
N VAL A 103 11.37 -3.25 -0.88
CA VAL A 103 11.05 -3.74 0.46
C VAL A 103 11.74 -2.86 1.51
N VAL A 104 11.08 -2.65 2.64
CA VAL A 104 11.60 -1.89 3.78
C VAL A 104 11.16 -2.52 5.10
N ASP A 105 11.82 -2.11 6.18
CA ASP A 105 11.37 -2.43 7.53
C ASP A 105 10.21 -1.53 7.97
N LYS A 106 9.50 -1.96 9.01
CA LYS A 106 8.37 -1.25 9.61
C LYS A 106 8.63 0.23 9.84
N ASN A 107 9.77 0.55 10.47
CA ASN A 107 10.11 1.90 10.90
C ASN A 107 10.88 2.71 9.85
N THR A 108 11.28 2.09 8.75
CA THR A 108 11.99 2.77 7.66
C THR A 108 11.03 3.71 6.93
N LYS A 109 11.41 4.99 6.82
CA LYS A 109 10.65 5.96 6.02
C LYS A 109 10.91 5.73 4.54
N CYS A 110 9.87 5.84 3.73
CA CYS A 110 10.01 5.82 2.28
C CYS A 110 10.70 7.08 1.77
N LYS A 111 11.38 6.97 0.63
CA LYS A 111 11.96 8.13 -0.09
C LYS A 111 10.85 9.11 -0.48
N GLN A 112 11.26 10.34 -0.81
CA GLN A 112 10.35 11.35 -1.37
C GLN A 112 9.62 10.79 -2.60
N ASN A 113 8.33 11.09 -2.75
CA ASN A 113 7.43 10.57 -3.78
C ASN A 113 7.17 9.05 -3.71
N PHE A 114 7.33 8.47 -2.52
CA PHE A 114 6.95 7.09 -2.23
C PHE A 114 6.06 7.04 -0.99
N TYR A 115 5.08 6.17 -0.98
CA TYR A 115 4.24 5.87 0.18
C TYR A 115 4.43 4.41 0.63
N LYS A 116 4.04 4.13 1.85
CA LYS A 116 4.21 2.80 2.44
C LYS A 116 3.01 1.91 2.15
N GLY A 117 3.28 0.64 1.90
CA GLY A 117 2.26 -0.39 1.79
C GLY A 117 2.69 -1.67 2.49
N VAL A 118 1.74 -2.57 2.70
CA VAL A 118 1.91 -3.85 3.40
C VAL A 118 1.21 -4.95 2.63
N VAL A 119 1.77 -6.15 2.70
CA VAL A 119 1.21 -7.35 2.11
C VAL A 119 1.06 -8.44 3.16
N PHE A 120 -0.08 -9.13 3.07
CA PHE A 120 -0.37 -10.35 3.82
C PHE A 120 -0.62 -11.50 2.86
N SER A 121 -0.20 -12.71 3.24
CA SER A 121 -0.71 -13.93 2.67
C SER A 121 -1.80 -14.52 3.56
N GLY A 122 -2.62 -15.39 2.99
CA GLY A 122 -3.73 -15.99 3.71
C GLY A 122 -4.18 -17.30 3.11
N ASN A 123 -5.09 -17.93 3.82
CA ASN A 123 -5.69 -19.19 3.41
C ASN A 123 -7.15 -18.98 3.03
N SER A 124 -7.52 -19.42 1.82
CA SER A 124 -8.91 -19.53 1.42
C SER A 124 -9.59 -20.62 2.27
N LYS A 125 -10.74 -20.31 2.84
CA LYS A 125 -11.54 -21.28 3.58
C LYS A 125 -12.25 -22.28 2.66
N ASN A 126 -12.33 -21.96 1.37
CA ASN A 126 -12.90 -22.79 0.31
C ASN A 126 -11.79 -23.50 -0.45
N LYS A 127 -11.11 -24.43 0.15
CA LYS A 127 -10.15 -25.45 -0.34
C LYS A 127 -9.46 -25.29 -1.72
N GLU A 128 -9.60 -24.21 -2.43
CA GLU A 128 -8.81 -23.95 -3.64
C GLU A 128 -7.39 -23.52 -3.23
N LYS A 129 -6.41 -24.29 -3.66
CA LYS A 129 -4.99 -24.17 -3.31
C LYS A 129 -4.27 -22.98 -3.99
N SER A 130 -4.94 -21.89 -4.23
CA SER A 130 -4.26 -20.69 -4.72
C SER A 130 -3.84 -19.83 -3.54
N PRO A 131 -2.59 -19.34 -3.51
CA PRO A 131 -2.17 -18.40 -2.50
C PRO A 131 -3.09 -17.18 -2.56
N THR A 132 -3.70 -16.85 -1.44
CA THR A 132 -4.51 -15.66 -1.29
C THR A 132 -3.67 -14.55 -0.68
N TYR A 133 -3.90 -13.35 -1.10
CA TYR A 133 -3.13 -12.19 -0.64
C TYR A 133 -4.03 -11.01 -0.34
N HIS A 134 -3.58 -10.14 0.53
CA HIS A 134 -4.22 -8.87 0.82
C HIS A 134 -3.21 -7.75 0.89
N PHE A 135 -3.54 -6.65 0.22
CA PHE A 135 -2.70 -5.47 0.11
C PHE A 135 -3.35 -4.29 0.84
N ILE A 136 -2.55 -3.57 1.58
CA ILE A 136 -2.93 -2.41 2.39
C ILE A 136 -1.96 -1.29 2.09
N ARG A 137 -2.43 -0.04 2.06
CA ARG A 137 -1.56 1.11 1.87
C ARG A 137 -1.72 2.14 2.98
N LYS A 138 -0.70 2.96 3.16
CA LYS A 138 -0.75 4.10 4.08
C LYS A 138 -1.21 5.33 3.33
N ASP A 139 -2.42 5.78 3.65
CA ASP A 139 -3.00 7.02 3.16
C ASP A 139 -2.71 8.17 4.12
N ARG A 140 -3.02 9.40 3.72
CA ARG A 140 -3.06 10.52 4.66
C ARG A 140 -4.06 10.23 5.77
N GLY A 141 -3.57 10.21 7.02
CA GLY A 141 -4.37 9.96 8.21
C GLY A 141 -4.55 8.49 8.60
N GLY A 142 -3.83 7.54 8.02
CA GLY A 142 -3.83 6.16 8.49
C GLY A 142 -3.65 5.09 7.43
N TRP A 143 -3.94 3.86 7.80
CA TRP A 143 -3.92 2.70 6.91
C TRP A 143 -5.30 2.45 6.32
N SER A 144 -5.33 2.02 5.07
CA SER A 144 -6.58 1.67 4.40
C SER A 144 -6.37 0.52 3.40
N HIS A 145 -7.44 -0.14 3.06
CA HIS A 145 -7.43 -1.27 2.13
C HIS A 145 -8.71 -1.34 1.31
N LYS A 146 -8.70 -2.24 0.34
CA LYS A 146 -9.87 -2.62 -0.46
C LYS A 146 -9.99 -4.14 -0.47
N ASN A 147 -11.06 -4.69 0.07
CA ASN A 147 -11.28 -6.13 0.06
C ASN A 147 -12.06 -6.52 -1.20
N ALA A 148 -11.36 -7.12 -2.17
CA ALA A 148 -11.93 -7.52 -3.47
C ALA A 148 -12.81 -6.42 -4.11
N THR A 149 -14.12 -6.65 -4.22
CA THR A 149 -15.11 -5.72 -4.79
C THR A 149 -15.81 -4.85 -3.75
N ASP A 150 -15.36 -4.87 -2.49
CA ASP A 150 -15.91 -4.02 -1.44
C ASP A 150 -15.45 -2.56 -1.60
N ASP A 151 -16.07 -1.67 -0.86
CA ASP A 151 -15.64 -0.29 -0.72
C ASP A 151 -14.26 -0.24 -0.04
N ILE A 152 -13.50 0.82 -0.28
CA ILE A 152 -12.26 1.05 0.48
C ILE A 152 -12.58 1.35 1.93
N SER A 153 -11.73 0.86 2.84
CA SER A 153 -11.96 0.94 4.28
C SER A 153 -10.68 1.28 5.03
N LYS A 154 -10.82 2.01 6.13
CA LYS A 154 -9.78 2.19 7.17
C LYS A 154 -9.95 1.23 8.34
N TYR A 155 -10.94 0.36 8.28
CA TYR A 155 -11.31 -0.55 9.36
C TYR A 155 -10.99 -1.99 8.98
N ASP A 156 -10.53 -2.75 9.95
CA ASP A 156 -10.28 -4.18 9.83
C ASP A 156 -11.59 -5.01 9.74
N ALA A 157 -11.48 -6.34 9.64
CA ALA A 157 -12.63 -7.23 9.54
C ALA A 157 -13.51 -7.28 10.81
N LYS A 158 -13.04 -6.73 11.93
CA LYS A 158 -13.80 -6.57 13.18
C LYS A 158 -14.40 -5.17 13.35
N GLY A 159 -14.16 -4.26 12.41
CA GLY A 159 -14.62 -2.88 12.49
C GLY A 159 -13.73 -1.97 13.34
N ASN A 160 -12.50 -2.36 13.67
CA ASN A 160 -11.54 -1.53 14.36
C ASN A 160 -10.72 -0.70 13.37
N LEU A 161 -10.45 0.57 13.71
CA LEU A 161 -9.56 1.42 12.91
C LEU A 161 -8.15 0.82 12.85
N ILE A 162 -7.58 0.73 11.65
CA ILE A 162 -6.25 0.15 11.44
C ILE A 162 -5.18 1.18 11.83
N HIS A 163 -4.65 1.08 13.04
CA HIS A 163 -3.51 1.86 13.51
C HIS A 163 -2.18 1.19 13.18
N ASN A 164 -2.12 -0.12 13.40
CA ASN A 164 -0.97 -0.97 13.09
C ASN A 164 -1.46 -2.15 12.24
N PRO A 165 -1.03 -2.27 10.97
CA PRO A 165 -1.51 -3.35 10.11
C PRO A 165 -1.14 -4.74 10.63
N GLU A 166 0.00 -4.91 11.33
CA GLU A 166 0.42 -6.21 11.88
C GLU A 166 -0.53 -6.74 12.97
N GLU A 167 -1.27 -5.84 13.65
CA GLU A 167 -2.21 -6.17 14.72
C GLU A 167 -3.67 -6.21 14.25
N ALA A 168 -3.91 -5.74 13.02
CA ALA A 168 -5.25 -5.68 12.46
C ALA A 168 -5.79 -7.08 12.11
N ASN A 169 -7.09 -7.23 12.21
CA ASN A 169 -7.76 -8.48 11.93
C ASN A 169 -8.27 -8.51 10.48
N PHE A 170 -7.75 -9.41 9.66
CA PHE A 170 -8.19 -9.61 8.28
C PHE A 170 -8.81 -11.01 8.07
N ASN A 171 -9.55 -11.49 9.08
CA ASN A 171 -10.26 -12.77 9.03
C ASN A 171 -11.71 -12.56 8.56
N TYR A 172 -11.94 -12.71 7.27
CA TYR A 172 -13.26 -12.61 6.64
C TYR A 172 -13.95 -13.98 6.58
N SER A 173 -15.22 -14.00 6.17
CA SER A 173 -16.04 -15.23 6.10
C SER A 173 -15.42 -16.30 5.20
N ASN A 174 -14.80 -15.92 4.09
CA ASN A 174 -14.28 -16.81 3.04
C ASN A 174 -12.76 -16.91 3.01
N VAL A 175 -12.03 -16.02 3.68
CA VAL A 175 -10.56 -15.97 3.65
C VAL A 175 -10.02 -15.39 4.95
N ASN A 176 -8.86 -15.88 5.38
CA ASN A 176 -8.12 -15.33 6.51
C ASN A 176 -6.71 -14.92 6.06
N TYR A 177 -6.44 -13.63 6.04
CA TYR A 177 -5.12 -13.07 5.74
C TYR A 177 -4.35 -12.84 7.04
N SER A 178 -3.89 -13.93 7.65
CA SER A 178 -3.25 -13.89 8.99
C SER A 178 -1.73 -13.81 8.95
N ASN A 179 -1.11 -14.02 7.79
CA ASN A 179 0.33 -14.08 7.68
C ASN A 179 0.88 -12.77 7.12
N PHE A 180 1.46 -11.94 7.98
CA PHE A 180 2.17 -10.72 7.57
C PHE A 180 3.40 -11.10 6.75
N CYS A 181 3.59 -10.46 5.60
CA CYS A 181 4.73 -10.70 4.72
C CYS A 181 5.77 -9.58 4.77
N ASN A 182 5.48 -8.43 4.17
CA ASN A 182 6.47 -7.38 3.99
C ASN A 182 5.86 -5.99 4.01
N TYR A 183 6.69 -5.00 4.39
CA TYR A 183 6.49 -3.60 4.07
C TYR A 183 7.16 -3.25 2.74
N PHE A 184 6.51 -2.37 1.99
CA PHE A 184 7.01 -1.86 0.72
C PHE A 184 6.95 -0.33 0.70
N CYS A 185 7.85 0.27 -0.06
CA CYS A 185 7.71 1.64 -0.52
C CYS A 185 7.31 1.62 -2.00
N ILE A 186 6.21 2.30 -2.31
CA ILE A 186 5.55 2.32 -3.62
C ILE A 186 5.69 3.74 -4.18
N PRO A 187 6.19 3.91 -5.44
CA PRO A 187 6.26 5.23 -6.05
C PRO A 187 4.87 5.81 -6.28
N GLU A 188 4.70 7.10 -5.98
CA GLU A 188 3.50 7.83 -6.40
C GLU A 188 3.46 7.88 -7.92
N LYS A 189 2.34 7.51 -8.52
CA LYS A 189 2.09 7.75 -9.94
C LYS A 189 1.76 9.23 -10.13
N LYS A 190 2.47 9.90 -11.01
CA LYS A 190 2.21 11.28 -11.42
C LYS A 190 1.04 11.36 -12.38
#